data_b5a516e7b4c8268a1c4489ac98d8e0ef
#
_entry.id   b5a516e7b4c8268a1c4489ac98d8e0ef
#
_cell.length_a   1.000
_cell.length_b   1.000
_cell.length_c   1.000
_cell.angle_alpha   90.00
_cell.angle_beta   90.00
_cell.angle_gamma   90.00
#
_symmetry.space_group_name_H-M   'P 1'
#
loop_
_entity.id
_entity.type
_entity.pdbx_description
1 polymer ?
#
loop_
_entity_poly.entity_id
_entity_poly.type
_entity_poly.pdbx_seq_one_letter_code
_entity_poly.pdbx_strand_id
1 'polypeptide(L)'
;MRLKLVPENTKINFFGITYITVGLSALAMVASVVLFLTMGLNYGIDFKGGTTIRTDSDVTVDVGAYRDALAPLNLGDISITEVTDPTRPDLNVAQIRIQAQDGAQAITNETIQAVKAALTEADSTITFPSVESVGPKVSGELVWTAVEAVVLAVLAVLFYIWLRFEWQFSVGAVLALIHDVTLTIGVFSLLQIKFDLAIIAALLTIVGYSLNDTVVVFDRVRENLRKFKTTPLQEVLNLSINETLSRTVMTSVTTLIALISLFVLGGDVIRGFVFAMIWGVLVGTYSSVFVASSVLLRLGVTRDKSKPDNTSGNQFANIDA
;
A
#
# COMPACT_ATOMS: atom_id res chain seq x y z
N MET A 1 11.54 -26.05 -20.30
CA MET A 1 10.18 -25.50 -20.46
C MET A 1 10.18 -24.08 -19.88
N ARG A 2 9.86 -23.05 -20.67
CA ARG A 2 9.66 -21.69 -20.12
C ARG A 2 8.19 -21.60 -19.67
N LEU A 3 7.96 -21.44 -18.38
CA LEU A 3 6.63 -21.16 -17.82
C LEU A 3 6.14 -19.82 -18.37
N LYS A 4 5.15 -19.84 -19.25
CA LYS A 4 4.46 -18.63 -19.72
C LYS A 4 3.18 -18.50 -18.90
N LEU A 5 3.18 -17.63 -17.88
CA LEU A 5 2.01 -17.36 -17.03
C LEU A 5 0.86 -16.72 -17.82
N VAL A 6 1.20 -15.94 -18.84
CA VAL A 6 0.23 -15.29 -19.74
C VAL A 6 0.62 -15.59 -21.17
N PRO A 7 -0.32 -15.99 -22.06
CA PRO A 7 -0.06 -16.12 -23.49
C PRO A 7 0.42 -14.79 -24.10
N GLU A 8 1.34 -14.86 -25.08
CA GLU A 8 1.90 -13.65 -25.74
C GLU A 8 0.85 -12.85 -26.52
N ASN A 9 -0.22 -13.52 -26.98
CA ASN A 9 -1.29 -12.92 -27.78
C ASN A 9 -2.64 -13.08 -27.09
N THR A 10 -2.88 -12.28 -26.04
CA THR A 10 -4.21 -12.21 -25.42
C THR A 10 -5.13 -11.27 -26.21
N LYS A 11 -6.43 -11.58 -26.24
CA LYS A 11 -7.48 -10.78 -26.87
C LYS A 11 -8.64 -10.56 -25.89
N ILE A 12 -8.31 -10.19 -24.67
CA ILE A 12 -9.31 -9.98 -23.62
C ILE A 12 -9.98 -8.63 -23.84
N ASN A 13 -11.32 -8.61 -23.80
CA ASN A 13 -12.06 -7.36 -23.85
C ASN A 13 -12.30 -6.81 -22.44
N PHE A 14 -11.34 -6.01 -21.95
CA PHE A 14 -11.41 -5.41 -20.62
C PHE A 14 -12.56 -4.43 -20.47
N PHE A 15 -12.94 -3.73 -21.54
CA PHE A 15 -14.00 -2.72 -21.50
C PHE A 15 -15.41 -3.31 -21.58
N GLY A 16 -15.56 -4.60 -21.89
CA GLY A 16 -16.84 -5.30 -21.87
C GLY A 16 -17.48 -5.34 -20.47
N ILE A 17 -16.66 -5.34 -19.41
CA ILE A 17 -17.10 -5.39 -18.02
C ILE A 17 -16.83 -4.08 -17.24
N THR A 18 -16.47 -3.00 -17.93
CA THR A 18 -16.05 -1.71 -17.30
C THR A 18 -17.11 -1.16 -16.35
N TYR A 19 -18.38 -1.25 -16.68
CA TYR A 19 -19.44 -0.75 -15.79
C TYR A 19 -19.45 -1.51 -14.45
N ILE A 20 -19.19 -2.81 -14.48
CA ILE A 20 -19.13 -3.65 -13.27
C ILE A 20 -17.87 -3.29 -12.47
N THR A 21 -16.71 -3.26 -13.12
CA THR A 21 -15.42 -3.01 -12.45
C THR A 21 -15.35 -1.61 -11.87
N VAL A 22 -15.74 -0.58 -12.62
CA VAL A 22 -15.77 0.81 -12.13
C VAL A 22 -16.85 0.99 -11.05
N GLY A 23 -18.01 0.34 -11.20
CA GLY A 23 -19.08 0.37 -10.20
C GLY A 23 -18.64 -0.27 -8.88
N LEU A 24 -17.97 -1.43 -8.95
CA LEU A 24 -17.42 -2.11 -7.77
C LEU A 24 -16.32 -1.26 -7.10
N SER A 25 -15.42 -0.66 -7.89
CA SER A 25 -14.39 0.25 -7.40
C SER A 25 -15.00 1.46 -6.68
N ALA A 26 -16.00 2.09 -7.26
CA ALA A 26 -16.69 3.22 -6.64
C ALA A 26 -17.38 2.81 -5.32
N LEU A 27 -18.06 1.67 -5.31
CA LEU A 27 -18.66 1.11 -4.10
C LEU A 27 -17.62 0.82 -3.02
N ALA A 28 -16.51 0.19 -3.40
CA ALA A 28 -15.42 -0.13 -2.48
C ALA A 28 -14.75 1.14 -1.91
N MET A 29 -14.58 2.19 -2.72
CA MET A 29 -14.09 3.49 -2.23
C MET A 29 -15.04 4.13 -1.23
N VAL A 30 -16.35 4.15 -1.53
CA VAL A 30 -17.36 4.68 -0.61
C VAL A 30 -17.38 3.87 0.69
N ALA A 31 -17.36 2.54 0.59
CA ALA A 31 -17.29 1.66 1.75
C ALA A 31 -16.02 1.91 2.58
N SER A 32 -14.87 2.09 1.94
CA SER A 32 -13.61 2.41 2.62
C SER A 32 -13.67 3.73 3.39
N VAL A 33 -14.27 4.76 2.80
CA VAL A 33 -14.47 6.05 3.47
C VAL A 33 -15.43 5.90 4.65
N VAL A 34 -16.53 5.19 4.48
CA VAL A 34 -17.50 4.94 5.57
C VAL A 34 -16.84 4.16 6.72
N LEU A 35 -16.08 3.11 6.41
CA LEU A 35 -15.34 2.34 7.41
C LEU A 35 -14.34 3.22 8.17
N PHE A 36 -13.59 4.05 7.46
CA PHE A 36 -12.65 4.99 8.08
C PHE A 36 -13.35 5.97 9.02
N LEU A 37 -14.50 6.52 8.62
CA LEU A 37 -15.25 7.49 9.42
C LEU A 37 -15.97 6.86 10.63
N THR A 38 -16.37 5.60 10.53
CA THR A 38 -17.14 4.90 11.59
C THR A 38 -16.27 4.12 12.54
N MET A 39 -15.28 3.39 12.02
CA MET A 39 -14.39 2.54 12.81
C MET A 39 -13.04 3.20 13.12
N GLY A 40 -12.62 4.17 12.31
CA GLY A 40 -11.30 4.79 12.39
C GLY A 40 -10.15 3.82 12.06
N LEU A 41 -8.91 4.25 12.36
CA LEU A 41 -7.71 3.43 12.25
C LEU A 41 -7.24 3.01 13.64
N ASN A 42 -6.67 1.83 13.74
CA ASN A 42 -5.98 1.38 14.96
C ASN A 42 -4.57 1.98 15.02
N TYR A 43 -4.48 3.23 15.47
CA TYR A 43 -3.22 3.97 15.52
C TYR A 43 -2.21 3.34 16.48
N GLY A 44 -0.95 3.21 16.01
CA GLY A 44 0.20 2.84 16.82
C GLY A 44 0.64 3.95 17.78
N ILE A 45 1.65 3.64 18.61
CA ILE A 45 2.25 4.61 19.55
C ILE A 45 2.91 5.79 18.83
N ASP A 46 3.32 5.64 17.58
CA ASP A 46 3.89 6.71 16.75
C ASP A 46 2.92 7.88 16.61
N PHE A 47 1.61 7.60 16.59
CA PHE A 47 0.55 8.60 16.40
C PHE A 47 -0.21 8.96 17.67
N LYS A 48 -0.34 8.03 18.62
CA LYS A 48 -1.04 8.28 19.89
C LYS A 48 -0.11 8.64 21.04
N GLY A 49 1.18 8.38 20.88
CA GLY A 49 2.12 8.37 21.99
C GLY A 49 1.95 7.12 22.86
N GLY A 50 2.93 6.87 23.71
CA GLY A 50 2.91 5.76 24.65
C GLY A 50 4.18 4.95 24.62
N THR A 51 4.15 3.79 25.30
CA THR A 51 5.28 2.86 25.38
C THR A 51 4.83 1.48 24.97
N THR A 52 5.62 0.85 24.11
CA THR A 52 5.48 -0.55 23.75
C THR A 52 6.64 -1.34 24.32
N ILE A 53 6.35 -2.38 25.09
CA ILE A 53 7.31 -3.31 25.64
C ILE A 53 7.08 -4.67 25.00
N ARG A 54 8.09 -5.20 24.34
CA ARG A 54 8.08 -6.58 23.83
C ARG A 54 8.73 -7.49 24.87
N THR A 55 8.09 -8.63 25.12
CA THR A 55 8.57 -9.64 26.03
C THR A 55 8.74 -10.95 25.30
N ASP A 56 9.80 -11.68 25.60
CA ASP A 56 10.02 -13.07 25.17
C ASP A 56 10.04 -13.94 26.43
N SER A 57 9.35 -15.08 26.42
CA SER A 57 9.27 -16.03 27.55
C SER A 57 9.36 -17.47 27.06
N ASP A 58 9.91 -18.35 27.92
CA ASP A 58 9.89 -19.80 27.70
C ASP A 58 8.53 -20.43 28.07
N VAL A 59 7.71 -19.68 28.82
CA VAL A 59 6.38 -20.12 29.26
C VAL A 59 5.32 -19.49 28.39
N THR A 60 4.19 -20.20 28.17
CA THR A 60 3.06 -19.68 27.42
C THR A 60 2.55 -18.37 28.03
N VAL A 61 2.34 -17.36 27.20
CA VAL A 61 1.86 -16.05 27.64
C VAL A 61 0.49 -16.16 28.26
N ASP A 62 0.38 -15.84 29.55
CA ASP A 62 -0.90 -15.64 30.23
C ASP A 62 -1.22 -14.13 30.28
N VAL A 63 -2.04 -13.67 29.34
CA VAL A 63 -2.47 -12.27 29.23
C VAL A 63 -3.20 -11.80 30.50
N GLY A 64 -3.92 -12.72 31.17
CA GLY A 64 -4.62 -12.44 32.43
C GLY A 64 -3.64 -12.17 33.56
N ALA A 65 -2.69 -13.09 33.77
CA ALA A 65 -1.64 -12.94 34.78
C ALA A 65 -0.79 -11.68 34.58
N TYR A 66 -0.43 -11.35 33.32
CA TYR A 66 0.30 -10.10 33.04
C TYR A 66 -0.53 -8.84 33.32
N ARG A 67 -1.82 -8.87 33.03
CA ARG A 67 -2.72 -7.77 33.34
C ARG A 67 -2.87 -7.56 34.85
N ASP A 68 -3.03 -8.64 35.59
CA ASP A 68 -3.16 -8.59 37.06
C ASP A 68 -1.86 -8.10 37.71
N ALA A 69 -0.70 -8.53 37.22
CA ALA A 69 0.60 -8.06 37.69
C ALA A 69 0.82 -6.56 37.44
N LEU A 70 0.26 -6.00 36.35
CA LEU A 70 0.39 -4.58 35.98
C LEU A 70 -0.68 -3.69 36.61
N ALA A 71 -1.81 -4.26 37.08
CA ALA A 71 -2.92 -3.49 37.64
C ALA A 71 -2.53 -2.55 38.81
N PRO A 72 -1.64 -2.94 39.77
CA PRO A 72 -1.24 -2.09 40.87
C PRO A 72 -0.49 -0.81 40.44
N LEU A 73 0.09 -0.79 39.23
CA LEU A 73 0.90 0.31 38.74
C LEU A 73 0.07 1.48 38.18
N ASN A 74 -1.27 1.33 38.09
CA ASN A 74 -2.20 2.36 37.60
C ASN A 74 -1.77 3.03 36.28
N LEU A 75 -1.34 2.23 35.30
CA LEU A 75 -0.77 2.67 34.04
C LEU A 75 -1.80 3.20 33.02
N GLY A 76 -3.07 3.28 33.37
CA GLY A 76 -4.17 3.66 32.48
C GLY A 76 -4.57 2.53 31.54
N ASP A 77 -4.75 2.84 30.26
CA ASP A 77 -5.15 1.84 29.27
C ASP A 77 -3.94 1.01 28.82
N ILE A 78 -4.00 -0.29 29.08
CA ILE A 78 -2.96 -1.25 28.75
C ILE A 78 -3.55 -2.30 27.78
N SER A 79 -2.90 -2.44 26.63
CA SER A 79 -3.19 -3.52 25.67
C SER A 79 -2.08 -4.56 25.75
N ILE A 80 -2.44 -5.80 26.04
CA ILE A 80 -1.52 -6.94 26.04
C ILE A 80 -1.96 -7.88 24.92
N THR A 81 -1.08 -8.18 24.01
CA THR A 81 -1.35 -9.02 22.85
C THR A 81 -0.25 -10.08 22.74
N GLU A 82 -0.66 -11.34 22.63
CA GLU A 82 0.26 -12.42 22.26
C GLU A 82 0.63 -12.27 20.78
N VAL A 83 1.93 -12.45 20.50
CA VAL A 83 2.53 -12.21 19.18
C VAL A 83 3.26 -13.49 18.77
N THR A 84 2.90 -14.02 17.60
CA THR A 84 3.61 -15.18 17.05
C THR A 84 4.82 -14.71 16.24
N ASP A 85 6.01 -15.14 16.61
CA ASP A 85 7.24 -14.89 15.85
C ASP A 85 7.67 -16.18 15.11
N PRO A 86 7.41 -16.29 13.79
CA PRO A 86 7.75 -17.48 13.02
C PRO A 86 9.26 -17.76 12.96
N THR A 87 10.10 -16.75 13.25
CA THR A 87 11.58 -16.91 13.26
C THR A 87 12.08 -17.53 14.55
N ARG A 88 11.25 -17.49 15.61
CA ARG A 88 11.56 -18.05 16.93
C ARG A 88 10.35 -18.77 17.52
N PRO A 89 9.96 -19.91 16.94
CA PRO A 89 8.73 -20.63 17.32
C PRO A 89 8.78 -21.21 18.75
N ASP A 90 9.98 -21.29 19.34
CA ASP A 90 10.17 -21.82 20.69
C ASP A 90 9.94 -20.77 21.79
N LEU A 91 9.76 -19.49 21.42
CA LEU A 91 9.53 -18.39 22.37
C LEU A 91 8.09 -17.91 22.31
N ASN A 92 7.51 -17.72 23.48
CA ASN A 92 6.22 -17.10 23.62
C ASN A 92 6.42 -15.58 23.77
N VAL A 93 5.92 -14.83 22.81
CA VAL A 93 6.12 -13.39 22.71
C VAL A 93 4.86 -12.65 23.08
N ALA A 94 4.96 -11.65 23.96
CA ALA A 94 3.87 -10.70 24.18
C ALA A 94 4.30 -9.28 23.85
N GLN A 95 3.36 -8.51 23.36
CA GLN A 95 3.50 -7.07 23.17
C GLN A 95 2.58 -6.34 24.14
N ILE A 96 3.18 -5.58 25.05
CA ILE A 96 2.48 -4.77 26.04
C ILE A 96 2.56 -3.33 25.59
N ARG A 97 1.40 -2.73 25.31
CA ARG A 97 1.28 -1.32 24.94
C ARG A 97 0.64 -0.56 26.07
N ILE A 98 1.31 0.48 26.52
CA ILE A 98 0.84 1.39 27.55
C ILE A 98 0.63 2.74 26.87
N GLN A 99 -0.62 3.23 26.86
CA GLN A 99 -0.96 4.50 26.22
C GLN A 99 -0.43 5.68 27.04
N ALA A 100 0.02 6.75 26.37
CA ALA A 100 0.37 7.97 27.06
C ALA A 100 -0.87 8.53 27.79
N GLN A 101 -0.70 8.90 29.05
CA GLN A 101 -1.77 9.53 29.83
C GLN A 101 -1.88 11.03 29.45
N ASP A 102 -3.09 11.57 29.50
CA ASP A 102 -3.35 12.98 29.18
C ASP A 102 -2.47 13.91 30.03
N GLY A 103 -1.67 14.73 29.33
CA GLY A 103 -0.77 15.71 29.97
C GLY A 103 0.56 15.16 30.49
N ALA A 104 0.80 13.84 30.40
CA ALA A 104 2.06 13.24 30.81
C ALA A 104 3.05 13.15 29.64
N GLN A 105 4.31 13.39 29.91
CA GLN A 105 5.41 12.95 29.06
C GLN A 105 5.38 11.42 28.94
N ALA A 106 6.07 10.89 27.93
CA ALA A 106 6.24 9.42 27.82
C ALA A 106 6.56 8.80 29.20
N ILE A 107 6.11 7.56 29.41
CA ILE A 107 6.31 6.83 30.67
C ILE A 107 7.76 6.96 31.11
N THR A 108 7.99 7.31 32.38
CA THR A 108 9.33 7.50 32.93
C THR A 108 10.12 6.18 32.94
N ASN A 109 11.45 6.27 32.93
CA ASN A 109 12.29 5.07 33.06
C ASN A 109 12.00 4.29 34.36
N GLU A 110 11.62 4.97 35.44
CA GLU A 110 11.23 4.36 36.71
C GLU A 110 9.96 3.51 36.54
N THR A 111 8.96 4.03 35.84
CA THR A 111 7.74 3.25 35.52
C THR A 111 8.03 2.07 34.62
N ILE A 112 8.92 2.21 33.62
CA ILE A 112 9.34 1.09 32.77
C ILE A 112 10.02 0.01 33.61
N GLN A 113 10.88 0.38 34.56
CA GLN A 113 11.52 -0.58 35.45
C GLN A 113 10.52 -1.27 36.40
N ALA A 114 9.52 -0.52 36.91
CA ALA A 114 8.46 -1.09 37.72
C ALA A 114 7.61 -2.11 36.91
N VAL A 115 7.28 -1.80 35.64
CA VAL A 115 6.60 -2.73 34.75
C VAL A 115 7.42 -4.00 34.52
N LYS A 116 8.73 -3.84 34.23
CA LYS A 116 9.62 -5.00 34.05
C LYS A 116 9.69 -5.84 35.31
N ALA A 117 9.82 -5.24 36.50
CA ALA A 117 9.87 -5.94 37.77
C ALA A 117 8.57 -6.73 38.03
N ALA A 118 7.40 -6.10 37.84
CA ALA A 118 6.11 -6.77 38.04
C ALA A 118 5.91 -7.96 37.08
N LEU A 119 6.33 -7.83 35.83
CA LEU A 119 6.26 -8.93 34.85
C LEU A 119 7.26 -10.04 35.15
N THR A 120 8.46 -9.72 35.65
CA THR A 120 9.46 -10.71 36.05
C THR A 120 9.03 -11.48 37.31
N GLU A 121 8.23 -10.85 38.19
CA GLU A 121 7.63 -11.52 39.33
C GLU A 121 6.54 -12.53 38.88
N ALA A 122 5.76 -12.17 37.86
CA ALA A 122 4.73 -13.04 37.28
C ALA A 122 5.32 -14.19 36.46
N ASP A 123 6.46 -13.94 35.75
CA ASP A 123 7.17 -14.92 34.94
C ASP A 123 8.68 -14.68 35.03
N SER A 124 9.35 -15.56 35.74
CA SER A 124 10.80 -15.47 35.97
C SER A 124 11.67 -15.72 34.73
N THR A 125 11.10 -16.28 33.66
CA THR A 125 11.79 -16.54 32.39
C THR A 125 11.71 -15.39 31.41
N ILE A 126 10.90 -14.35 31.75
CA ILE A 126 10.61 -13.23 30.86
C ILE A 126 11.86 -12.39 30.58
N THR A 127 12.05 -12.06 29.33
CA THR A 127 13.07 -11.11 28.86
C THR A 127 12.42 -9.97 28.08
N PHE A 128 13.12 -8.85 27.96
CA PHE A 128 12.60 -7.61 27.37
C PHE A 128 13.49 -7.17 26.19
N PRO A 129 13.33 -7.78 25.01
CA PRO A 129 14.20 -7.51 23.86
C PRO A 129 14.03 -6.11 23.28
N SER A 130 12.85 -5.50 23.42
CA SER A 130 12.58 -4.15 22.91
C SER A 130 11.66 -3.37 23.85
N VAL A 131 12.01 -2.10 24.05
CA VAL A 131 11.18 -1.09 24.72
C VAL A 131 11.23 0.18 23.89
N GLU A 132 10.08 0.54 23.31
CA GLU A 132 9.93 1.71 22.47
C GLU A 132 8.98 2.69 23.14
N SER A 133 9.35 3.96 23.21
CA SER A 133 8.54 5.00 23.85
C SER A 133 8.51 6.25 22.99
N VAL A 134 7.30 6.77 22.75
CA VAL A 134 7.06 7.96 21.95
C VAL A 134 6.22 8.95 22.76
N GLY A 135 6.75 10.16 22.96
CA GLY A 135 6.04 11.20 23.68
C GLY A 135 4.90 11.82 22.83
N PRO A 136 3.82 12.33 23.45
CA PRO A 136 2.66 12.90 22.75
C PRO A 136 3.00 14.05 21.80
N LYS A 137 3.97 14.89 22.16
CA LYS A 137 4.42 15.99 21.30
C LYS A 137 5.07 15.49 20.02
N VAL A 138 5.95 14.49 20.14
CA VAL A 138 6.63 13.87 19.00
C VAL A 138 5.61 13.18 18.10
N SER A 139 4.63 12.48 18.69
CA SER A 139 3.54 11.85 17.92
C SER A 139 2.74 12.85 17.09
N GLY A 140 2.41 14.02 17.64
CA GLY A 140 1.71 15.06 16.89
C GLY A 140 2.53 15.61 15.71
N GLU A 141 3.84 15.80 15.88
CA GLU A 141 4.74 16.21 14.80
C GLU A 141 4.85 15.11 13.72
N LEU A 142 4.91 13.84 14.11
CA LEU A 142 4.96 12.71 13.19
C LEU A 142 3.70 12.59 12.33
N VAL A 143 2.51 12.83 12.90
CA VAL A 143 1.24 12.85 12.14
C VAL A 143 1.30 13.88 11.02
N TRP A 144 1.68 15.12 11.35
CA TRP A 144 1.77 16.19 10.36
C TRP A 144 2.81 15.88 9.28
N THR A 145 4.00 15.46 9.66
CA THR A 145 5.06 15.07 8.73
C THR A 145 4.62 13.93 7.80
N ALA A 146 3.88 12.93 8.33
CA ALA A 146 3.35 11.84 7.53
C ALA A 146 2.32 12.33 6.50
N VAL A 147 1.39 13.20 6.90
CA VAL A 147 0.41 13.79 5.98
C VAL A 147 1.11 14.62 4.91
N GLU A 148 2.04 15.48 5.30
CA GLU A 148 2.84 16.30 4.36
C GLU A 148 3.60 15.41 3.36
N ALA A 149 4.25 14.35 3.83
CA ALA A 149 5.00 13.42 2.97
C ALA A 149 4.10 12.77 1.93
N VAL A 150 2.91 12.29 2.31
CA VAL A 150 1.96 11.68 1.37
C VAL A 150 1.45 12.71 0.36
N VAL A 151 1.07 13.90 0.81
CA VAL A 151 0.59 14.98 -0.07
C VAL A 151 1.68 15.40 -1.05
N LEU A 152 2.90 15.65 -0.57
CA LEU A 152 4.03 16.03 -1.42
C LEU A 152 4.40 14.95 -2.42
N ALA A 153 4.38 13.68 -2.02
CA ALA A 153 4.63 12.58 -2.92
C ALA A 153 3.57 12.50 -4.03
N VAL A 154 2.29 12.62 -3.70
CA VAL A 154 1.20 12.63 -4.69
C VAL A 154 1.35 13.82 -5.64
N LEU A 155 1.65 15.01 -5.12
CA LEU A 155 1.86 16.21 -5.95
C LEU A 155 3.09 16.08 -6.87
N ALA A 156 4.20 15.57 -6.36
CA ALA A 156 5.42 15.34 -7.14
C ALA A 156 5.17 14.35 -8.30
N VAL A 157 4.44 13.29 -8.01
CA VAL A 157 4.02 12.30 -9.00
C VAL A 157 3.10 12.91 -10.05
N LEU A 158 2.11 13.69 -9.62
CA LEU A 158 1.18 14.42 -10.48
C LEU A 158 1.94 15.32 -11.44
N PHE A 159 2.88 16.09 -10.90
CA PHE A 159 3.74 16.99 -11.68
C PHE A 159 4.60 16.21 -12.68
N TYR A 160 5.23 15.11 -12.26
CA TYR A 160 6.03 14.26 -13.15
C TYR A 160 5.20 13.71 -14.31
N ILE A 161 4.00 13.17 -14.03
CA ILE A 161 3.14 12.60 -15.08
C ILE A 161 2.64 13.71 -16.02
N TRP A 162 2.31 14.89 -15.48
CA TRP A 162 1.88 16.03 -16.27
C TRP A 162 2.99 16.53 -17.22
N LEU A 163 4.23 16.51 -16.80
CA LEU A 163 5.36 16.83 -17.66
C LEU A 163 5.63 15.76 -18.74
N ARG A 164 5.33 14.51 -18.43
CA ARG A 164 5.66 13.35 -19.29
C ARG A 164 4.55 12.98 -20.26
N PHE A 165 3.29 13.24 -19.88
CA PHE A 165 2.08 12.84 -20.61
C PHE A 165 1.12 14.02 -20.76
N GLU A 166 0.10 13.84 -21.62
CA GLU A 166 -1.03 14.76 -21.72
C GLU A 166 -1.87 14.73 -20.44
N TRP A 167 -2.59 15.83 -20.13
CA TRP A 167 -3.33 15.99 -18.88
C TRP A 167 -4.35 14.86 -18.57
N GLN A 168 -4.94 14.27 -19.63
CA GLN A 168 -5.91 13.17 -19.46
C GLN A 168 -5.27 11.95 -18.81
N PHE A 169 -4.02 11.63 -19.17
CA PHE A 169 -3.24 10.55 -18.57
C PHE A 169 -2.92 10.85 -17.12
N SER A 170 -2.60 12.11 -16.81
CA SER A 170 -2.32 12.56 -15.45
C SER A 170 -3.53 12.39 -14.55
N VAL A 171 -4.71 12.81 -15.02
CA VAL A 171 -5.97 12.62 -14.28
C VAL A 171 -6.27 11.14 -14.06
N GLY A 172 -6.09 10.30 -15.09
CA GLY A 172 -6.29 8.84 -14.97
C GLY A 172 -5.38 8.21 -13.92
N ALA A 173 -4.09 8.55 -13.92
CA ALA A 173 -3.13 8.07 -12.96
C ALA A 173 -3.45 8.51 -11.52
N VAL A 174 -3.78 9.79 -11.33
CA VAL A 174 -4.11 10.32 -9.99
C VAL A 174 -5.37 9.70 -9.43
N LEU A 175 -6.41 9.51 -10.23
CA LEU A 175 -7.63 8.85 -9.77
C LEU A 175 -7.37 7.38 -9.40
N ALA A 176 -6.50 6.67 -10.13
CA ALA A 176 -6.07 5.33 -9.76
C ALA A 176 -5.28 5.33 -8.43
N LEU A 177 -4.40 6.31 -8.20
CA LEU A 177 -3.68 6.43 -6.93
C LEU A 177 -4.60 6.73 -5.75
N ILE A 178 -5.54 7.67 -5.92
CA ILE A 178 -6.55 7.99 -4.88
C ILE A 178 -7.36 6.73 -4.55
N HIS A 179 -7.77 5.97 -5.57
CA HIS A 179 -8.45 4.69 -5.39
C HIS A 179 -7.60 3.73 -4.56
N ASP A 180 -6.33 3.51 -4.91
CA ASP A 180 -5.46 2.53 -4.27
C ASP A 180 -5.18 2.88 -2.79
N VAL A 181 -4.88 4.15 -2.52
CA VAL A 181 -4.67 4.65 -1.15
C VAL A 181 -5.95 4.55 -0.33
N THR A 182 -7.10 4.94 -0.90
CA THR A 182 -8.39 4.90 -0.20
C THR A 182 -8.78 3.46 0.17
N LEU A 183 -8.61 2.51 -0.75
CA LEU A 183 -8.88 1.10 -0.46
C LEU A 183 -7.91 0.52 0.56
N THR A 184 -6.66 0.95 0.56
CA THR A 184 -5.68 0.53 1.57
C THR A 184 -6.06 1.05 2.95
N ILE A 185 -6.44 2.32 3.08
CA ILE A 185 -6.95 2.88 4.34
C ILE A 185 -8.22 2.14 4.78
N GLY A 186 -9.13 1.84 3.84
CA GLY A 186 -10.37 1.12 4.11
C GLY A 186 -10.14 -0.29 4.67
N VAL A 187 -9.22 -1.06 4.11
CA VAL A 187 -8.91 -2.41 4.59
C VAL A 187 -8.22 -2.38 5.95
N PHE A 188 -7.34 -1.39 6.21
CA PHE A 188 -6.74 -1.21 7.54
C PHE A 188 -7.78 -0.84 8.59
N SER A 189 -8.76 0.00 8.24
CA SER A 189 -9.88 0.32 9.10
C SER A 189 -10.77 -0.91 9.37
N LEU A 190 -11.08 -1.70 8.33
CA LEU A 190 -11.93 -2.89 8.46
C LEU A 190 -11.28 -3.98 9.33
N LEU A 191 -10.00 -4.27 9.09
CA LEU A 191 -9.27 -5.34 9.78
C LEU A 191 -8.63 -4.88 11.10
N GLN A 192 -8.70 -3.58 11.43
CA GLN A 192 -8.11 -3.00 12.63
C GLN A 192 -6.63 -3.35 12.82
N ILE A 193 -5.91 -3.51 11.69
CA ILE A 193 -4.46 -3.75 11.71
C ILE A 193 -3.78 -2.47 12.24
N LYS A 194 -2.75 -2.66 13.07
CA LYS A 194 -1.96 -1.55 13.64
C LYS A 194 -1.47 -0.63 12.51
N PHE A 195 -1.80 0.66 12.63
CA PHE A 195 -1.40 1.70 11.70
C PHE A 195 -0.29 2.55 12.34
N ASP A 196 0.94 2.39 11.84
CA ASP A 196 2.15 3.04 12.33
C ASP A 196 2.93 3.72 11.18
N LEU A 197 4.10 4.29 11.48
CA LEU A 197 4.92 4.97 10.47
C LEU A 197 5.37 4.03 9.34
N ALA A 198 5.54 2.74 9.62
CA ALA A 198 5.89 1.78 8.59
C ALA A 198 4.77 1.65 7.54
N ILE A 199 3.50 1.80 7.96
CA ILE A 199 2.37 1.78 7.01
C ILE A 199 2.36 3.03 6.12
N ILE A 200 2.76 4.19 6.65
CA ILE A 200 2.94 5.39 5.81
C ILE A 200 4.02 5.15 4.76
N ALA A 201 5.14 4.55 5.13
CA ALA A 201 6.19 4.18 4.18
C ALA A 201 5.68 3.16 3.14
N ALA A 202 4.84 2.20 3.56
CA ALA A 202 4.18 1.28 2.64
C ALA A 202 3.26 2.02 1.66
N LEU A 203 2.43 2.95 2.12
CA LEU A 203 1.55 3.77 1.26
C LEU A 203 2.35 4.53 0.21
N LEU A 204 3.45 5.18 0.59
CA LEU A 204 4.34 5.87 -0.36
C LEU A 204 4.95 4.91 -1.37
N THR A 205 5.32 3.72 -0.93
CA THR A 205 5.86 2.67 -1.82
C THR A 205 4.79 2.14 -2.78
N ILE A 206 3.56 1.94 -2.31
CA ILE A 206 2.41 1.53 -3.13
C ILE A 206 2.12 2.57 -4.21
N VAL A 207 2.16 3.86 -3.88
CA VAL A 207 2.02 4.95 -4.85
C VAL A 207 3.04 4.80 -5.98
N GLY A 208 4.31 4.57 -5.66
CA GLY A 208 5.36 4.37 -6.67
C GLY A 208 5.16 3.08 -7.49
N TYR A 209 4.75 2.00 -6.84
CA TYR A 209 4.53 0.71 -7.49
C TYR A 209 3.33 0.75 -8.46
N SER A 210 2.19 1.27 -8.02
CA SER A 210 0.98 1.41 -8.85
C SER A 210 1.22 2.28 -10.08
N LEU A 211 2.00 3.36 -9.90
CA LEU A 211 2.37 4.22 -11.02
C LEU A 211 3.24 3.53 -12.06
N ASN A 212 4.19 2.69 -11.64
CA ASN A 212 5.06 2.00 -12.58
C ASN A 212 4.24 1.21 -13.60
N ASP A 213 3.19 0.53 -13.16
CA ASP A 213 2.32 -0.26 -14.02
C ASP A 213 1.41 0.63 -14.89
N THR A 214 0.84 1.66 -14.30
CA THR A 214 0.01 2.66 -15.01
C THR A 214 0.80 3.35 -16.12
N VAL A 215 2.04 3.76 -15.86
CA VAL A 215 2.92 4.41 -16.85
C VAL A 215 3.24 3.48 -18.00
N VAL A 216 3.48 2.20 -17.75
CA VAL A 216 3.73 1.19 -18.80
C VAL A 216 2.54 1.05 -19.74
N VAL A 217 1.33 0.93 -19.16
CA VAL A 217 0.10 0.86 -19.95
C VAL A 217 -0.08 2.16 -20.78
N PHE A 218 0.10 3.32 -20.15
CA PHE A 218 -0.09 4.61 -20.79
C PHE A 218 0.93 4.89 -21.90
N ASP A 219 2.19 4.52 -21.72
CA ASP A 219 3.21 4.65 -22.76
C ASP A 219 2.87 3.77 -23.97
N ARG A 220 2.36 2.55 -23.72
CA ARG A 220 1.89 1.66 -24.79
C ARG A 220 0.64 2.21 -25.49
N VAL A 221 -0.30 2.77 -24.74
CA VAL A 221 -1.47 3.45 -25.30
C VAL A 221 -1.04 4.60 -26.22
N ARG A 222 -0.08 5.43 -25.78
CA ARG A 222 0.43 6.55 -26.56
C ARG A 222 1.11 6.08 -27.84
N GLU A 223 1.91 5.02 -27.77
CA GLU A 223 2.53 4.41 -28.96
C GLU A 223 1.47 3.93 -29.95
N ASN A 224 0.46 3.18 -29.47
CA ASN A 224 -0.59 2.65 -30.29
C ASN A 224 -1.53 3.72 -30.87
N LEU A 225 -1.76 4.83 -30.15
CA LEU A 225 -2.51 5.99 -30.67
C LEU A 225 -1.80 6.65 -31.86
N ARG A 226 -0.48 6.69 -31.86
CA ARG A 226 0.31 7.19 -33.01
C ARG A 226 0.25 6.25 -34.20
N LYS A 227 0.24 4.93 -33.94
CA LYS A 227 0.21 3.88 -34.95
C LYS A 227 -1.16 3.70 -35.57
N PHE A 228 -2.23 3.72 -34.75
CA PHE A 228 -3.60 3.45 -35.15
C PHE A 228 -4.46 4.72 -35.13
N LYS A 229 -4.30 5.58 -36.13
CA LYS A 229 -4.94 6.93 -36.19
C LYS A 229 -6.45 6.89 -36.32
N THR A 230 -7.05 5.84 -36.93
CA THR A 230 -8.49 5.73 -37.24
C THR A 230 -9.23 4.74 -36.36
N THR A 231 -8.53 3.85 -35.66
CA THR A 231 -9.13 2.81 -34.80
C THR A 231 -9.84 3.45 -33.60
N PRO A 232 -11.03 3.00 -33.18
CA PRO A 232 -11.71 3.51 -31.99
C PRO A 232 -10.82 3.49 -30.74
N LEU A 233 -10.93 4.52 -29.87
CA LEU A 233 -10.09 4.65 -28.68
C LEU A 233 -10.17 3.40 -27.78
N GLN A 234 -11.38 2.87 -27.61
CA GLN A 234 -11.60 1.68 -26.78
C GLN A 234 -10.82 0.46 -27.29
N GLU A 235 -10.74 0.29 -28.61
CA GLU A 235 -9.99 -0.83 -29.22
C GLU A 235 -8.49 -0.64 -29.03
N VAL A 236 -7.99 0.60 -29.18
CA VAL A 236 -6.58 0.93 -28.93
C VAL A 236 -6.20 0.69 -27.48
N LEU A 237 -7.05 1.06 -26.54
CA LEU A 237 -6.86 0.81 -25.11
C LEU A 237 -6.85 -0.70 -24.82
N ASN A 238 -7.82 -1.46 -25.33
CA ASN A 238 -7.85 -2.92 -25.20
C ASN A 238 -6.58 -3.57 -25.74
N LEU A 239 -6.14 -3.16 -26.93
CA LEU A 239 -4.92 -3.67 -27.53
C LEU A 239 -3.71 -3.39 -26.62
N SER A 240 -3.58 -2.14 -26.15
CA SER A 240 -2.44 -1.72 -25.33
C SER A 240 -2.37 -2.45 -24.00
N ILE A 241 -3.51 -2.68 -23.35
CA ILE A 241 -3.59 -3.47 -22.10
C ILE A 241 -3.18 -4.93 -22.38
N ASN A 242 -3.70 -5.55 -23.44
CA ASN A 242 -3.33 -6.93 -23.80
C ASN A 242 -1.83 -7.07 -24.08
N GLU A 243 -1.24 -6.12 -24.78
CA GLU A 243 0.20 -6.12 -25.11
C GLU A 243 1.11 -5.93 -23.88
N THR A 244 0.63 -5.25 -22.84
CA THR A 244 1.37 -5.03 -21.58
C THR A 244 1.05 -6.07 -20.51
N LEU A 245 -0.03 -6.83 -20.64
CA LEU A 245 -0.57 -7.73 -19.63
C LEU A 245 0.46 -8.75 -19.12
N SER A 246 1.23 -9.35 -20.01
CA SER A 246 2.24 -10.34 -19.62
C SER A 246 3.30 -9.72 -18.72
N ARG A 247 3.73 -8.50 -19.00
CA ARG A 247 4.70 -7.76 -18.17
C ARG A 247 4.09 -7.43 -16.81
N THR A 248 2.89 -6.84 -16.77
CA THR A 248 2.19 -6.48 -15.55
C THR A 248 1.97 -7.68 -14.64
N VAL A 249 1.47 -8.80 -15.17
CA VAL A 249 1.27 -10.03 -14.40
C VAL A 249 2.60 -10.58 -13.87
N MET A 250 3.66 -10.60 -14.70
CA MET A 250 4.96 -11.11 -14.26
C MET A 250 5.57 -10.27 -13.14
N THR A 251 5.52 -8.93 -13.25
CA THR A 251 6.02 -8.04 -12.20
C THR A 251 5.23 -8.19 -10.90
N SER A 252 3.90 -8.25 -10.98
CA SER A 252 3.05 -8.42 -9.81
C SER A 252 3.27 -9.78 -9.14
N VAL A 253 3.30 -10.87 -9.92
CA VAL A 253 3.50 -12.22 -9.36
C VAL A 253 4.89 -12.36 -8.70
N THR A 254 5.95 -11.88 -9.34
CA THR A 254 7.30 -11.96 -8.76
C THR A 254 7.40 -11.14 -7.47
N THR A 255 6.81 -9.96 -7.42
CA THR A 255 6.76 -9.13 -6.22
C THR A 255 5.91 -9.79 -5.12
N LEU A 256 4.74 -10.35 -5.48
CA LEU A 256 3.88 -11.03 -4.52
C LEU A 256 4.55 -12.28 -3.92
N ILE A 257 5.31 -13.06 -4.70
CA ILE A 257 6.07 -14.21 -4.18
C ILE A 257 7.06 -13.75 -3.10
N ALA A 258 7.82 -12.68 -3.36
CA ALA A 258 8.76 -12.13 -2.39
C ALA A 258 8.04 -11.60 -1.14
N LEU A 259 6.95 -10.85 -1.32
CA LEU A 259 6.17 -10.28 -0.21
C LEU A 259 5.46 -11.37 0.60
N ILE A 260 4.90 -12.41 -0.01
CA ILE A 260 4.27 -13.53 0.70
C ILE A 260 5.32 -14.29 1.50
N SER A 261 6.50 -14.53 0.94
CA SER A 261 7.61 -15.16 1.68
C SER A 261 7.98 -14.32 2.90
N LEU A 262 8.06 -13.00 2.74
CA LEU A 262 8.35 -12.08 3.84
C LEU A 262 7.18 -12.00 4.85
N PHE A 263 5.94 -12.11 4.42
CA PHE A 263 4.75 -12.14 5.29
C PHE A 263 4.73 -13.37 6.20
N VAL A 264 5.15 -14.52 5.66
CA VAL A 264 5.17 -15.79 6.40
C VAL A 264 6.39 -15.90 7.32
N LEU A 265 7.56 -15.43 6.86
CA LEU A 265 8.84 -15.65 7.54
C LEU A 265 9.35 -14.40 8.29
N GLY A 266 8.82 -13.22 8.04
CA GLY A 266 9.40 -11.95 8.49
C GLY A 266 9.05 -11.51 9.93
N GLY A 267 8.26 -12.29 10.65
CA GLY A 267 7.83 -11.93 12.01
C GLY A 267 6.79 -10.80 12.06
N ASP A 268 6.26 -10.53 13.27
CA ASP A 268 5.12 -9.63 13.43
C ASP A 268 5.44 -8.14 13.25
N VAL A 269 6.70 -7.74 13.51
CA VAL A 269 7.11 -6.33 13.42
C VAL A 269 6.86 -5.73 12.04
N ILE A 270 7.14 -6.50 10.99
CA ILE A 270 6.99 -6.05 9.60
C ILE A 270 5.70 -6.55 8.94
N ARG A 271 4.92 -7.40 9.62
CA ARG A 271 3.73 -8.05 9.04
C ARG A 271 2.70 -7.04 8.52
N GLY A 272 2.44 -5.96 9.26
CA GLY A 272 1.54 -4.89 8.84
C GLY A 272 2.02 -4.18 7.57
N PHE A 273 3.31 -3.83 7.52
CA PHE A 273 3.94 -3.24 6.33
C PHE A 273 3.83 -4.16 5.10
N VAL A 274 4.19 -5.43 5.27
CA VAL A 274 4.17 -6.42 4.18
C VAL A 274 2.74 -6.69 3.72
N PHE A 275 1.77 -6.75 4.65
CA PHE A 275 0.35 -6.85 4.30
C PHE A 275 -0.10 -5.66 3.45
N ALA A 276 0.24 -4.43 3.85
CA ALA A 276 -0.07 -3.23 3.05
C ALA A 276 0.51 -3.34 1.64
N MET A 277 1.76 -3.79 1.52
CA MET A 277 2.42 -3.96 0.22
C MET A 277 1.74 -5.04 -0.64
N ILE A 278 1.40 -6.21 -0.08
CA ILE A 278 0.65 -7.26 -0.80
C ILE A 278 -0.68 -6.70 -1.32
N TRP A 279 -1.44 -6.06 -0.44
CA TRP A 279 -2.71 -5.44 -0.80
C TRP A 279 -2.55 -4.39 -1.88
N GLY A 280 -1.57 -3.49 -1.72
CA GLY A 280 -1.28 -2.42 -2.67
C GLY A 280 -0.85 -2.93 -4.06
N VAL A 281 -0.07 -4.01 -4.13
CA VAL A 281 0.29 -4.65 -5.42
C VAL A 281 -0.94 -5.21 -6.12
N LEU A 282 -1.83 -5.89 -5.39
CA LEU A 282 -3.07 -6.44 -5.96
C LEU A 282 -4.00 -5.34 -6.46
N VAL A 283 -4.25 -4.33 -5.63
CA VAL A 283 -5.15 -3.22 -5.95
C VAL A 283 -4.55 -2.34 -7.05
N GLY A 284 -3.24 -2.04 -7.02
CA GLY A 284 -2.56 -1.24 -8.03
C GLY A 284 -2.51 -1.91 -9.41
N THR A 285 -2.32 -3.23 -9.44
CA THR A 285 -2.41 -4.00 -10.70
C THR A 285 -3.82 -3.96 -11.28
N TYR A 286 -4.83 -4.04 -10.43
CA TYR A 286 -6.22 -3.89 -10.86
C TYR A 286 -6.53 -2.46 -11.34
N SER A 287 -6.11 -1.45 -10.58
CA SER A 287 -6.45 -0.05 -10.85
C SER A 287 -5.81 0.48 -12.14
N SER A 288 -4.58 0.07 -12.46
CA SER A 288 -3.90 0.43 -13.72
C SER A 288 -4.68 -0.03 -14.96
N VAL A 289 -5.24 -1.25 -14.90
CA VAL A 289 -6.00 -1.85 -16.01
C VAL A 289 -7.42 -1.30 -16.08
N PHE A 290 -8.14 -1.25 -14.96
CA PHE A 290 -9.58 -0.97 -14.97
C PHE A 290 -9.93 0.46 -14.60
N VAL A 291 -9.25 1.10 -13.65
CA VAL A 291 -9.58 2.46 -13.21
C VAL A 291 -8.91 3.49 -14.12
N ALA A 292 -7.58 3.48 -14.22
CA ALA A 292 -6.83 4.46 -15.00
C ALA A 292 -7.24 4.47 -16.48
N SER A 293 -7.36 3.28 -17.08
CA SER A 293 -7.75 3.13 -18.49
C SER A 293 -9.19 3.52 -18.75
N SER A 294 -10.12 3.26 -17.81
CA SER A 294 -11.52 3.67 -17.93
C SER A 294 -11.70 5.19 -17.84
N VAL A 295 -10.93 5.84 -16.97
CA VAL A 295 -10.89 7.31 -16.91
C VAL A 295 -10.38 7.89 -18.22
N LEU A 296 -9.31 7.32 -18.77
CA LEU A 296 -8.74 7.74 -20.05
C LEU A 296 -9.75 7.58 -21.20
N LEU A 297 -10.52 6.50 -21.21
CA LEU A 297 -11.58 6.27 -22.20
C LEU A 297 -12.67 7.35 -22.12
N ARG A 298 -13.07 7.74 -20.90
CA ARG A 298 -14.14 8.73 -20.67
C ARG A 298 -13.69 10.16 -20.97
N LEU A 299 -12.47 10.52 -20.65
CA LEU A 299 -11.91 11.84 -20.92
C LEU A 299 -11.60 12.04 -22.42
N GLY A 300 -11.38 10.94 -23.11
CA GLY A 300 -10.89 10.98 -24.49
C GLY A 300 -9.42 11.44 -24.53
N VAL A 301 -8.73 11.07 -25.59
CA VAL A 301 -7.34 11.51 -25.85
C VAL A 301 -7.31 12.22 -27.18
N THR A 302 -6.67 13.40 -27.23
CA THR A 302 -6.51 14.17 -28.45
C THR A 302 -5.57 13.41 -29.38
N ARG A 303 -6.09 12.99 -30.52
CA ARG A 303 -5.25 12.37 -31.54
C ARG A 303 -4.66 13.46 -32.40
N ASP A 304 -3.36 13.44 -32.58
CA ASP A 304 -2.70 14.27 -33.60
C ASP A 304 -3.14 13.77 -34.99
N LYS A 305 -4.11 14.46 -35.56
CA LYS A 305 -4.61 14.20 -36.92
C LYS A 305 -3.69 14.80 -38.00
N SER A 306 -2.57 15.41 -37.61
CA SER A 306 -1.62 15.95 -38.54
C SER A 306 -0.97 14.84 -39.35
N LYS A 307 -1.20 14.90 -40.64
CA LYS A 307 -0.66 14.18 -41.81
C LYS A 307 -0.11 12.74 -41.58
N PRO A 308 -0.48 11.78 -42.43
CA PRO A 308 0.29 10.55 -42.52
C PRO A 308 1.76 10.94 -42.76
N ASP A 309 2.62 10.32 -41.99
CA ASP A 309 4.07 10.48 -42.15
C ASP A 309 4.46 9.89 -43.51
N ASN A 310 4.36 10.70 -44.53
CA ASN A 310 4.84 10.37 -45.89
C ASN A 310 6.39 10.45 -45.96
N THR A 311 7.05 10.59 -44.81
CA THR A 311 8.53 10.62 -44.73
C THR A 311 9.16 9.24 -44.59
N SER A 312 8.43 8.13 -44.75
CA SER A 312 9.07 6.87 -45.18
C SER A 312 9.25 6.82 -46.70
N GLY A 313 9.33 7.96 -47.34
CA GLY A 313 9.79 8.06 -48.69
C GLY A 313 11.27 7.65 -48.74
N ASN A 314 11.51 6.46 -49.27
CA ASN A 314 12.78 6.04 -49.76
C ASN A 314 13.36 7.24 -50.57
N GLN A 315 14.48 7.85 -50.13
CA GLN A 315 15.16 8.92 -50.83
C GLN A 315 15.48 8.60 -52.30
N PHE A 316 15.33 7.35 -52.69
CA PHE A 316 15.59 6.78 -53.99
C PHE A 316 14.35 6.41 -54.83
N ALA A 317 13.13 6.73 -54.33
CA ALA A 317 11.91 6.41 -55.04
C ALA A 317 11.67 7.21 -56.33
N ASN A 318 12.47 8.24 -56.59
CA ASN A 318 12.39 9.09 -57.82
C ASN A 318 13.62 8.96 -58.73
N ILE A 319 14.39 7.91 -58.64
CA ILE A 319 15.41 7.59 -59.62
C ILE A 319 14.79 6.67 -60.62
N ASP A 320 14.20 7.25 -61.67
CA ASP A 320 13.84 6.52 -62.89
C ASP A 320 15.09 5.96 -63.52
N ALA A 321 15.10 4.63 -63.75
CA ALA A 321 16.15 3.93 -64.48
C ALA A 321 15.97 4.08 -65.98
#